data_84c26a12edbdead7a7a2e0a66682699c
#
_entry.id   84c26a12edbdead7a7a2e0a66682699c
#
_cell.length_a   1.000
_cell.length_b   1.000
_cell.length_c   1.000
_cell.angle_alpha   90.00
_cell.angle_beta   90.00
_cell.angle_gamma   90.00
#
_symmetry.space_group_name_H-M   'P 1'
#
loop_
_entity.id
_entity.type
_entity.pdbx_description
1 polymer ?
#
loop_
_entity_poly.entity_id
_entity_poly.type
_entity_poly.pdbx_seq_one_letter_code
_entity_poly.pdbx_strand_id
1 'polypeptide(L)'
;MKPGTTLPPLVVAIGGAIWLGSQTATISRIETENKDLGSRISAQRSRPGGEGIDRPATTPERSRATVKKEGPKEEPFDWKELAGQMGQMQRGGGMGDMKSMIRLQQRLQKMTAEELADALDEIAALDLTVQERMMLEQMLAGPLAQKEPELALNRFLDRLNDRNGIWGWQLSSALKQWAEKDPAAATAWFDGQIAEGKFDSKALNGKSQARTQFEGALLSLLISSDPDEASRRLGKLPEEQRGEILKHHELSNLKEEDHSAFAKLVREQASEKEKPDALGQPAAKLASEKGYAEVAAYMERIQATEAERAAIVTRAAQGRLSTLNHSAPVTSVQIDEMRTWAAAQAPGSEDKATGKALSDMAGFDDRKQFTNAAKLAGQYHESTGNDEILTTFLDGWAARSNKEASRELAGKIRDEKKRAEVLKKFQ
;
A
#
# COMPACT_ATOMS: atom_id res chain seq x y z
N MET A 1 -39.67 -11.65 10.00
CA MET A 1 -38.23 -11.36 10.23
C MET A 1 -37.57 -11.21 8.87
N LYS A 2 -37.20 -9.99 8.48
CA LYS A 2 -36.48 -9.72 7.22
C LYS A 2 -34.97 -9.82 7.51
N PRO A 3 -34.15 -10.51 6.67
CA PRO A 3 -32.70 -10.53 6.84
C PRO A 3 -32.12 -9.17 6.47
N GLY A 4 -31.34 -8.61 7.38
CA GLY A 4 -30.59 -7.38 7.15
C GLY A 4 -29.49 -7.63 6.12
N THR A 5 -29.50 -6.85 5.06
CA THR A 5 -28.43 -6.78 4.06
C THR A 5 -27.20 -6.12 4.68
N THR A 6 -26.22 -6.93 5.04
CA THR A 6 -24.87 -6.44 5.36
C THR A 6 -24.18 -6.07 4.04
N LEU A 7 -23.95 -4.78 3.81
CA LEU A 7 -23.13 -4.30 2.70
C LEU A 7 -21.68 -4.76 2.89
N PRO A 8 -20.99 -5.21 1.84
CA PRO A 8 -19.64 -5.74 1.94
C PRO A 8 -18.61 -4.64 2.23
N PRO A 9 -17.50 -4.98 2.93
CA PRO A 9 -16.44 -4.04 3.33
C PRO A 9 -15.63 -3.44 2.15
N LEU A 10 -15.97 -3.80 0.93
CA LEU A 10 -15.28 -3.38 -0.31
C LEU A 10 -15.39 -1.88 -0.60
N VAL A 11 -16.48 -1.23 -0.20
CA VAL A 11 -16.72 0.19 -0.53
C VAL A 11 -15.79 1.13 0.24
N VAL A 12 -15.38 0.74 1.46
CA VAL A 12 -14.47 1.54 2.29
C VAL A 12 -13.02 1.41 1.80
N ALA A 13 -12.63 0.23 1.32
CA ALA A 13 -11.32 -0.01 0.73
C ALA A 13 -11.11 0.76 -0.60
N ILE A 14 -12.15 0.90 -1.41
CA ILE A 14 -12.11 1.65 -2.67
C ILE A 14 -11.96 3.16 -2.39
N GLY A 15 -12.65 3.70 -1.40
CA GLY A 15 -12.50 5.11 -1.00
C GLY A 15 -11.08 5.43 -0.55
N GLY A 16 -10.45 4.57 0.24
CA GLY A 16 -9.07 4.71 0.71
C GLY A 16 -8.04 4.59 -0.42
N ALA A 17 -8.22 3.65 -1.33
CA ALA A 17 -7.30 3.44 -2.47
C ALA A 17 -7.38 4.58 -3.50
N ILE A 18 -8.57 5.11 -3.77
CA ILE A 18 -8.75 6.28 -4.65
C ILE A 18 -8.14 7.53 -4.00
N TRP A 19 -8.26 7.67 -2.69
CA TRP A 19 -7.69 8.80 -1.95
C TRP A 19 -6.15 8.75 -1.96
N LEU A 20 -5.52 7.60 -1.73
CA LEU A 20 -4.07 7.40 -1.82
C LEU A 20 -3.54 7.57 -3.24
N GLY A 21 -4.22 7.04 -4.25
CA GLY A 21 -3.84 7.21 -5.66
C GLY A 21 -3.91 8.68 -6.12
N SER A 22 -4.85 9.47 -5.62
CA SER A 22 -4.94 10.90 -5.91
C SER A 22 -3.85 11.72 -5.21
N GLN A 23 -3.40 11.30 -4.03
CA GLN A 23 -2.30 11.97 -3.31
C GLN A 23 -0.95 11.77 -4.02
N THR A 24 -0.62 10.56 -4.44
CA THR A 24 0.62 10.30 -5.17
C THR A 24 0.65 11.00 -6.53
N ALA A 25 -0.47 11.01 -7.28
CA ALA A 25 -0.57 11.75 -8.53
C ALA A 25 -0.45 13.26 -8.34
N THR A 26 -0.99 13.80 -7.25
CA THR A 26 -0.92 15.24 -6.93
C THR A 26 0.50 15.62 -6.51
N ILE A 27 1.19 14.80 -5.71
CA ILE A 27 2.58 15.03 -5.31
C ILE A 27 3.50 15.01 -6.53
N SER A 28 3.40 14.01 -7.39
CA SER A 28 4.19 13.93 -8.64
C SER A 28 3.95 15.12 -9.58
N ARG A 29 2.73 15.63 -9.64
CA ARG A 29 2.39 16.81 -10.43
C ARG A 29 3.01 18.08 -9.83
N ILE A 30 2.94 18.26 -8.52
CA ILE A 30 3.55 19.40 -7.80
C ILE A 30 5.07 19.36 -7.92
N GLU A 31 5.70 18.20 -7.81
CA GLU A 31 7.14 18.03 -8.01
C GLU A 31 7.55 18.38 -9.44
N THR A 32 6.76 17.99 -10.43
CA THR A 32 7.00 18.33 -11.85
C THR A 32 6.84 19.82 -12.10
N GLU A 33 5.78 20.45 -11.56
CA GLU A 33 5.54 21.89 -11.66
C GLU A 33 6.63 22.71 -10.94
N ASN A 34 7.10 22.27 -9.77
CA ASN A 34 8.21 22.89 -9.05
C ASN A 34 9.54 22.78 -9.80
N LYS A 35 9.80 21.66 -10.48
CA LYS A 35 10.97 21.46 -11.30
C LYS A 35 10.94 22.35 -12.56
N ASP A 36 9.77 22.51 -13.17
CA ASP A 36 9.57 23.44 -14.31
C ASP A 36 9.72 24.92 -13.89
N LEU A 37 9.16 25.29 -12.74
CA LEU A 37 9.34 26.62 -12.15
C LEU A 37 10.81 26.90 -11.81
N GLY A 38 11.52 25.94 -11.26
CA GLY A 38 12.95 26.04 -10.98
C GLY A 38 13.78 26.25 -12.24
N SER A 39 13.47 25.52 -13.32
CA SER A 39 14.14 25.67 -14.61
C SER A 39 13.84 27.02 -15.28
N ARG A 40 12.62 27.54 -15.16
CA ARG A 40 12.21 28.86 -15.67
C ARG A 40 12.87 30.02 -14.92
N ILE A 41 13.00 29.90 -13.58
CA ILE A 41 13.72 30.88 -12.76
C ILE A 41 15.22 30.89 -13.10
N SER A 42 15.82 29.73 -13.33
CA SER A 42 17.21 29.61 -13.73
C SER A 42 17.46 30.16 -15.11
N ALA A 43 16.56 29.93 -16.07
CA ALA A 43 16.62 30.49 -17.42
C ALA A 43 16.44 32.01 -17.43
N GLN A 44 15.66 32.58 -16.51
CA GLN A 44 15.45 34.03 -16.37
C GLN A 44 16.65 34.73 -15.74
N ARG A 45 17.42 34.02 -14.88
CA ARG A 45 18.69 34.50 -14.31
C ARG A 45 19.87 34.47 -15.30
N SER A 46 19.77 33.69 -16.37
CA SER A 46 20.84 33.49 -17.37
C SER A 46 20.73 34.38 -18.60
N ARG A 47 19.85 35.37 -18.61
CA ARG A 47 19.82 36.37 -19.72
C ARG A 47 20.84 37.46 -19.44
N PRO A 48 21.87 37.60 -20.29
CA PRO A 48 22.84 38.70 -20.16
C PRO A 48 22.24 40.03 -20.65
N GLY A 49 22.40 41.04 -19.85
CA GLY A 49 22.52 42.45 -20.03
C GLY A 49 21.80 43.14 -21.16
N GLY A 50 21.03 44.14 -20.81
CA GLY A 50 20.68 45.31 -21.61
C GLY A 50 20.91 46.56 -20.77
N GLU A 51 21.88 47.28 -21.17
CA GLU A 51 22.27 48.67 -21.01
C GLU A 51 21.65 49.56 -19.92
N GLY A 52 22.57 50.26 -19.24
CA GLY A 52 22.36 51.18 -18.17
C GLY A 52 21.63 52.47 -18.57
N ILE A 53 20.91 53.00 -17.59
CA ILE A 53 20.60 54.42 -17.48
C ILE A 53 20.89 54.83 -16.02
N ASP A 54 21.92 55.65 -15.85
CA ASP A 54 22.25 56.41 -14.65
C ASP A 54 21.07 57.27 -14.19
N ARG A 55 20.70 57.19 -12.92
CA ARG A 55 20.03 58.26 -12.19
C ARG A 55 20.38 58.20 -10.70
N PRO A 56 20.61 59.39 -10.09
CA PRO A 56 21.27 59.49 -8.78
C PRO A 56 20.37 59.18 -7.59
N ALA A 57 21.03 58.76 -6.56
CA ALA A 57 20.48 58.45 -5.24
C ALA A 57 19.82 59.68 -4.59
N THR A 58 18.58 59.46 -4.10
CA THR A 58 18.05 60.18 -2.94
C THR A 58 17.21 59.22 -2.12
N THR A 59 17.71 58.92 -0.97
CA THR A 59 17.03 58.20 0.12
C THR A 59 15.89 59.04 0.68
N PRO A 60 14.76 58.46 1.05
CA PRO A 60 14.44 58.43 2.48
C PRO A 60 14.04 57.02 2.97
N GLU A 61 14.68 56.63 4.05
CA GLU A 61 14.25 55.56 4.93
C GLU A 61 12.80 55.72 5.34
N ARG A 62 11.94 54.86 4.81
CA ARG A 62 10.61 54.63 5.39
C ARG A 62 10.66 53.23 6.04
N SER A 63 10.82 53.25 7.36
CA SER A 63 10.52 52.11 8.22
C SER A 63 9.10 51.63 7.90
N ARG A 64 8.98 50.57 7.09
CA ARG A 64 7.76 49.83 6.95
C ARG A 64 7.68 48.91 8.18
N ALA A 65 6.98 49.37 9.20
CA ALA A 65 6.39 48.48 10.19
C ALA A 65 5.60 47.40 9.41
N THR A 66 6.08 46.16 9.44
CA THR A 66 5.34 45.00 8.97
C THR A 66 4.17 44.79 9.91
N VAL A 67 3.05 45.45 9.59
CA VAL A 67 1.74 45.06 10.14
C VAL A 67 1.51 43.65 9.58
N LYS A 68 1.68 42.63 10.42
CA LYS A 68 1.09 41.32 10.18
C LYS A 68 -0.39 41.57 9.94
N LYS A 69 -0.84 41.55 8.69
CA LYS A 69 -2.26 41.37 8.38
C LYS A 69 -2.62 40.00 8.96
N GLU A 70 -3.28 40.00 10.09
CA GLU A 70 -4.10 38.84 10.51
C GLU A 70 -5.04 38.56 9.33
N GLY A 71 -4.87 37.41 8.70
CA GLY A 71 -5.81 36.95 7.68
C GLY A 71 -7.21 36.90 8.29
N PRO A 72 -8.27 36.90 7.47
CA PRO A 72 -9.63 36.74 7.99
C PRO A 72 -9.62 35.49 8.88
N LYS A 73 -10.08 35.65 10.15
CA LYS A 73 -10.27 34.52 11.08
C LYS A 73 -11.18 33.53 10.36
N GLU A 74 -10.65 32.35 10.07
CA GLU A 74 -11.46 31.27 9.50
C GLU A 74 -12.56 30.93 10.53
N GLU A 75 -13.81 30.83 10.06
CA GLU A 75 -14.94 30.46 10.93
C GLU A 75 -14.68 29.10 11.59
N PRO A 76 -15.06 28.90 12.86
CA PRO A 76 -14.94 27.59 13.51
C PRO A 76 -15.68 26.51 12.70
N PHE A 77 -15.21 25.26 12.79
CA PHE A 77 -15.88 24.16 12.11
C PHE A 77 -17.20 23.83 12.81
N ASP A 78 -18.25 23.66 12.04
CA ASP A 78 -19.44 22.95 12.51
C ASP A 78 -19.27 21.44 12.26
N TRP A 79 -18.72 20.76 13.25
CA TRP A 79 -18.47 19.31 13.18
C TRP A 79 -19.74 18.49 13.04
N LYS A 80 -20.86 18.96 13.58
CA LYS A 80 -22.15 18.28 13.50
C LYS A 80 -22.72 18.36 12.08
N GLU A 81 -22.67 19.53 11.46
CA GLU A 81 -23.07 19.70 10.06
C GLU A 81 -22.18 18.86 9.14
N LEU A 82 -20.86 18.89 9.35
CA LEU A 82 -19.89 18.13 8.56
C LEU A 82 -20.16 16.61 8.66
N ALA A 83 -20.42 16.09 9.87
CA ALA A 83 -20.79 14.69 10.07
C ALA A 83 -22.05 14.32 9.29
N GLY A 84 -23.08 15.18 9.32
CA GLY A 84 -24.31 15.00 8.55
C GLY A 84 -24.10 14.95 7.03
N GLN A 85 -23.25 15.86 6.51
CA GLN A 85 -22.89 15.90 5.08
C GLN A 85 -22.14 14.62 4.67
N MET A 86 -21.17 14.16 5.45
CA MET A 86 -20.42 12.92 5.20
C MET A 86 -21.35 11.69 5.24
N GLY A 87 -22.28 11.64 6.18
CA GLY A 87 -23.28 10.57 6.27
C GLY A 87 -24.21 10.51 5.05
N GLN A 88 -24.57 11.65 4.49
CA GLN A 88 -25.38 11.72 3.26
C GLN A 88 -24.60 11.23 2.03
N MET A 89 -23.31 11.60 1.88
CA MET A 89 -22.45 11.09 0.80
C MET A 89 -22.38 9.57 0.81
N GLN A 90 -22.27 8.96 1.97
CA GLN A 90 -22.16 7.51 2.11
C GLN A 90 -23.46 6.76 1.75
N ARG A 91 -24.62 7.42 1.87
CA ARG A 91 -25.95 6.87 1.53
C ARG A 91 -26.34 7.02 0.04
N GLY A 92 -25.40 7.43 -0.82
CA GLY A 92 -25.63 7.56 -2.25
C GLY A 92 -26.19 8.92 -2.69
N GLY A 93 -26.19 9.92 -1.83
CA GLY A 93 -26.31 11.33 -2.20
C GLY A 93 -25.08 11.73 -3.00
N GLY A 94 -25.28 12.23 -4.24
CA GLY A 94 -24.25 12.45 -5.24
C GLY A 94 -22.94 13.02 -4.74
N MET A 95 -21.90 12.89 -5.54
CA MET A 95 -20.54 13.34 -5.25
C MET A 95 -20.59 14.80 -4.77
N GLY A 96 -20.58 14.98 -3.45
CA GLY A 96 -20.58 16.28 -2.80
C GLY A 96 -19.44 17.12 -3.38
N ASP A 97 -19.56 18.42 -3.33
CA ASP A 97 -18.62 19.34 -3.94
C ASP A 97 -17.16 18.98 -3.57
N MET A 98 -16.47 18.31 -4.51
CA MET A 98 -15.07 17.89 -4.36
C MET A 98 -14.17 19.06 -3.92
N LYS A 99 -14.54 20.31 -4.33
CA LYS A 99 -13.83 21.51 -3.91
C LYS A 99 -13.97 21.77 -2.41
N SER A 100 -15.14 21.50 -1.82
CA SER A 100 -15.36 21.63 -0.36
C SER A 100 -14.51 20.62 0.41
N MET A 101 -14.41 19.38 -0.06
CA MET A 101 -13.54 18.37 0.54
C MET A 101 -12.06 18.74 0.47
N ILE A 102 -11.60 19.25 -0.66
CA ILE A 102 -10.21 19.72 -0.83
C ILE A 102 -9.92 20.91 0.12
N ARG A 103 -10.84 21.88 0.23
CA ARG A 103 -10.70 23.02 1.16
C ARG A 103 -10.65 22.55 2.61
N LEU A 104 -11.52 21.62 2.97
CA LEU A 104 -11.54 21.02 4.31
C LEU A 104 -10.19 20.35 4.62
N GLN A 105 -9.71 19.52 3.73
CA GLN A 105 -8.41 18.85 3.90
C GLN A 105 -7.25 19.86 4.03
N GLN A 106 -7.21 20.88 3.17
CA GLN A 106 -6.21 21.94 3.26
C GLN A 106 -6.27 22.70 4.58
N ARG A 107 -7.48 22.93 5.12
CA ARG A 107 -7.65 23.60 6.38
C ARG A 107 -7.16 22.72 7.55
N LEU A 108 -7.53 21.43 7.58
CA LEU A 108 -7.04 20.48 8.58
C LEU A 108 -5.51 20.36 8.58
N GLN A 109 -4.90 20.38 7.41
CA GLN A 109 -3.44 20.36 7.29
C GLN A 109 -2.77 21.63 7.85
N LYS A 110 -3.44 22.77 7.85
CA LYS A 110 -2.92 24.04 8.43
C LYS A 110 -3.08 24.11 9.95
N MET A 111 -4.02 23.38 10.52
CA MET A 111 -4.24 23.36 11.97
C MET A 111 -2.98 22.87 12.71
N THR A 112 -2.70 23.39 13.87
CA THR A 112 -1.65 22.89 14.76
C THR A 112 -2.05 21.54 15.37
N ALA A 113 -1.13 20.84 16.00
CA ALA A 113 -1.45 19.60 16.73
C ALA A 113 -2.41 19.86 17.89
N GLU A 114 -2.26 20.98 18.59
CA GLU A 114 -3.13 21.43 19.66
C GLU A 114 -4.56 21.69 19.15
N GLU A 115 -4.71 22.46 18.08
CA GLU A 115 -6.01 22.71 17.45
C GLU A 115 -6.70 21.43 16.96
N LEU A 116 -5.92 20.44 16.47
CA LEU A 116 -6.46 19.13 16.07
C LEU A 116 -6.89 18.30 17.29
N ALA A 117 -6.16 18.38 18.40
CA ALA A 117 -6.51 17.71 19.64
C ALA A 117 -7.78 18.31 20.23
N ASP A 118 -7.88 19.65 20.28
CA ASP A 118 -9.08 20.36 20.75
C ASP A 118 -10.30 20.02 19.89
N ALA A 119 -10.16 19.97 18.58
CA ALA A 119 -11.21 19.56 17.67
C ALA A 119 -11.69 18.12 17.93
N LEU A 120 -10.78 17.20 18.25
CA LEU A 120 -11.12 15.83 18.63
C LEU A 120 -11.87 15.77 19.97
N ASP A 121 -11.53 16.65 20.92
CA ASP A 121 -12.24 16.76 22.20
C ASP A 121 -13.64 17.34 22.02
N GLU A 122 -13.78 18.35 21.15
CA GLU A 122 -15.07 18.90 20.75
C GLU A 122 -15.96 17.82 20.10
N ILE A 123 -15.43 17.06 19.13
CA ILE A 123 -16.14 15.95 18.47
C ILE A 123 -16.58 14.89 19.48
N ALA A 124 -15.73 14.56 20.47
CA ALA A 124 -16.06 13.59 21.50
C ALA A 124 -17.24 14.03 22.39
N ALA A 125 -17.41 15.33 22.59
CA ALA A 125 -18.49 15.92 23.36
C ALA A 125 -19.83 16.06 22.62
N LEU A 126 -19.81 15.96 21.26
CA LEU A 126 -21.02 16.08 20.44
C LEU A 126 -21.89 14.83 20.51
N ASP A 127 -23.21 15.04 20.42
CA ASP A 127 -24.19 13.96 20.25
C ASP A 127 -24.20 13.48 18.78
N LEU A 128 -23.27 12.57 18.47
CA LEU A 128 -23.07 11.95 17.16
C LEU A 128 -23.25 10.45 17.26
N THR A 129 -23.70 9.84 16.18
CA THR A 129 -23.67 8.38 16.06
C THR A 129 -22.22 7.88 16.10
N VAL A 130 -22.02 6.63 16.51
CA VAL A 130 -20.69 5.99 16.52
C VAL A 130 -19.99 6.10 15.17
N GLN A 131 -20.74 5.95 14.09
CA GLN A 131 -20.21 6.00 12.73
C GLN A 131 -19.78 7.41 12.33
N GLU A 132 -20.59 8.42 12.62
CA GLU A 132 -20.26 9.83 12.35
C GLU A 132 -19.02 10.27 13.11
N ARG A 133 -18.97 9.94 14.42
CA ARG A 133 -17.79 10.23 15.25
C ARG A 133 -16.53 9.56 14.71
N MET A 134 -16.60 8.28 14.37
CA MET A 134 -15.47 7.54 13.80
C MET A 134 -14.97 8.15 12.49
N MET A 135 -15.86 8.63 11.63
CA MET A 135 -15.48 9.29 10.37
C MET A 135 -14.73 10.60 10.60
N LEU A 136 -15.18 11.43 11.53
CA LEU A 136 -14.52 12.67 11.91
C LEU A 136 -13.16 12.40 12.58
N GLU A 137 -13.11 11.47 13.53
CA GLU A 137 -11.87 11.04 14.19
C GLU A 137 -10.82 10.56 13.16
N GLN A 138 -11.21 9.73 12.20
CA GLN A 138 -10.32 9.25 11.14
C GLN A 138 -9.77 10.38 10.25
N MET A 139 -10.60 11.38 9.98
CA MET A 139 -10.20 12.52 9.17
C MET A 139 -9.16 13.40 9.88
N LEU A 140 -9.24 13.53 11.21
CA LEU A 140 -8.29 14.33 11.99
C LEU A 140 -7.03 13.53 12.39
N ALA A 141 -7.15 12.22 12.54
CA ALA A 141 -6.05 11.36 12.98
C ALA A 141 -4.81 11.43 12.08
N GLY A 142 -5.00 11.48 10.75
CA GLY A 142 -3.90 11.60 9.80
C GLY A 142 -3.10 12.89 9.96
N PRO A 143 -3.73 14.07 9.87
CA PRO A 143 -3.07 15.36 10.15
C PRO A 143 -2.41 15.44 11.54
N LEU A 144 -3.05 14.89 12.57
CA LEU A 144 -2.48 14.85 13.92
C LEU A 144 -1.21 13.97 13.96
N ALA A 145 -1.27 12.78 13.36
CA ALA A 145 -0.15 11.86 13.30
C ALA A 145 1.08 12.43 12.55
N GLN A 146 0.86 13.27 11.52
CA GLN A 146 1.94 13.94 10.81
C GLN A 146 2.67 14.98 11.67
N LYS A 147 1.94 15.66 12.58
CA LYS A 147 2.48 16.73 13.44
C LYS A 147 3.03 16.19 14.75
N GLU A 148 2.23 15.42 15.45
CA GLU A 148 2.51 14.85 16.78
C GLU A 148 2.12 13.38 16.79
N PRO A 149 2.98 12.48 16.21
CA PRO A 149 2.65 11.07 16.07
C PRO A 149 2.46 10.36 17.42
N GLU A 150 3.22 10.72 18.45
CA GLU A 150 3.07 10.18 19.79
C GLU A 150 1.68 10.49 20.38
N LEU A 151 1.22 11.73 20.24
CA LEU A 151 -0.12 12.13 20.71
C LEU A 151 -1.21 11.37 19.96
N ALA A 152 -1.09 11.23 18.65
CA ALA A 152 -2.04 10.46 17.84
C ALA A 152 -2.07 8.98 18.26
N LEU A 153 -0.92 8.37 18.45
CA LEU A 153 -0.79 6.99 18.91
C LEU A 153 -1.46 6.78 20.27
N ASN A 154 -1.13 7.59 21.26
CA ASN A 154 -1.69 7.48 22.59
C ASN A 154 -3.21 7.69 22.61
N ARG A 155 -3.73 8.60 21.79
CA ARG A 155 -5.16 8.89 21.71
C ARG A 155 -5.99 7.78 21.08
N PHE A 156 -5.45 7.14 20.05
CA PHE A 156 -6.22 6.19 19.24
C PHE A 156 -5.82 4.72 19.43
N LEU A 157 -4.89 4.43 20.34
CA LEU A 157 -4.40 3.06 20.58
C LEU A 157 -5.54 2.07 20.87
N ASP A 158 -6.52 2.47 21.68
CA ASP A 158 -7.65 1.60 22.02
C ASP A 158 -8.57 1.29 20.84
N ARG A 159 -8.47 2.06 19.74
CA ARG A 159 -9.18 1.84 18.47
C ARG A 159 -8.56 0.77 17.59
N LEU A 160 -7.35 0.27 17.89
CA LEU A 160 -6.69 -0.79 17.10
C LEU A 160 -7.54 -2.04 16.91
N ASN A 161 -8.47 -2.29 17.84
CA ASN A 161 -9.33 -3.46 17.81
C ASN A 161 -10.69 -3.20 17.14
N ASP A 162 -10.90 -2.02 16.56
CA ASP A 162 -12.11 -1.71 15.82
C ASP A 162 -12.18 -2.57 14.56
N ARG A 163 -13.39 -3.09 14.28
CA ARG A 163 -13.65 -4.14 13.27
C ARG A 163 -13.18 -3.82 11.84
N ASN A 164 -12.89 -2.58 11.54
CA ASN A 164 -12.58 -2.13 10.17
C ASN A 164 -11.08 -2.18 9.84
N GLY A 165 -10.17 -2.42 10.79
CA GLY A 165 -8.73 -2.53 10.55
C GLY A 165 -8.02 -1.23 10.09
N ILE A 166 -8.76 -0.14 9.86
CA ILE A 166 -8.23 1.12 9.32
C ILE A 166 -7.25 1.77 10.31
N TRP A 167 -7.58 1.71 11.60
CA TRP A 167 -6.74 2.28 12.65
C TRP A 167 -5.35 1.64 12.71
N GLY A 168 -5.26 0.33 12.51
CA GLY A 168 -3.99 -0.36 12.51
C GLY A 168 -3.02 0.21 11.48
N TRP A 169 -3.50 0.48 10.27
CA TRP A 169 -2.69 1.09 9.20
C TRP A 169 -2.29 2.54 9.50
N GLN A 170 -3.24 3.39 9.93
CA GLN A 170 -2.97 4.80 10.23
C GLN A 170 -1.97 4.94 11.38
N LEU A 171 -2.16 4.17 12.44
CA LEU A 171 -1.30 4.26 13.63
C LEU A 171 0.06 3.59 13.40
N SER A 172 0.17 2.53 12.63
CA SER A 172 1.49 1.98 12.25
C SER A 172 2.28 2.96 11.39
N SER A 173 1.61 3.73 10.53
CA SER A 173 2.22 4.82 9.77
C SER A 173 2.68 5.97 10.69
N ALA A 174 1.90 6.30 11.72
CA ALA A 174 2.28 7.29 12.74
C ALA A 174 3.52 6.82 13.52
N LEU A 175 3.58 5.56 13.94
CA LEU A 175 4.77 4.99 14.59
C LEU A 175 6.00 5.10 13.69
N LYS A 176 5.87 4.78 12.40
CA LYS A 176 6.95 4.91 11.44
C LYS A 176 7.46 6.35 11.36
N GLN A 177 6.56 7.31 11.21
CA GLN A 177 6.92 8.74 11.16
C GLN A 177 7.61 9.22 12.45
N TRP A 178 7.21 8.70 13.60
CA TRP A 178 7.90 8.98 14.86
C TRP A 178 9.28 8.34 14.90
N ALA A 179 9.38 7.07 14.52
CA ALA A 179 10.64 6.34 14.49
C ALA A 179 11.65 6.92 13.46
N GLU A 180 11.20 7.59 12.40
CA GLU A 180 12.08 8.35 11.49
C GLU A 180 12.73 9.55 12.17
N LYS A 181 12.08 10.13 13.20
CA LYS A 181 12.57 11.29 13.95
C LYS A 181 13.32 10.87 15.21
N ASP A 182 12.77 9.93 15.96
CA ASP A 182 13.31 9.39 17.21
C ASP A 182 13.05 7.88 17.29
N PRO A 183 13.97 7.06 16.70
CA PRO A 183 13.81 5.60 16.69
C PRO A 183 13.78 5.01 18.11
N ALA A 184 14.55 5.55 19.05
CA ALA A 184 14.64 5.02 20.40
C ALA A 184 13.34 5.20 21.18
N ALA A 185 12.78 6.42 21.17
CA ALA A 185 11.54 6.73 21.85
C ALA A 185 10.34 5.95 21.24
N ALA A 186 10.23 5.91 19.91
CA ALA A 186 9.17 5.18 19.23
C ALA A 186 9.22 3.67 19.51
N THR A 187 10.42 3.08 19.51
CA THR A 187 10.61 1.66 19.83
C THR A 187 10.28 1.37 21.29
N ALA A 188 10.76 2.20 22.22
CA ALA A 188 10.47 2.04 23.65
C ALA A 188 8.97 2.16 23.96
N TRP A 189 8.30 3.12 23.33
CA TRP A 189 6.83 3.26 23.44
C TRP A 189 6.13 1.99 22.96
N PHE A 190 6.46 1.50 21.76
CA PHE A 190 5.83 0.32 21.19
C PHE A 190 6.06 -0.94 22.07
N ASP A 191 7.27 -1.13 22.56
CA ASP A 191 7.60 -2.25 23.44
C ASP A 191 6.86 -2.15 24.78
N GLY A 192 6.68 -0.93 25.32
CA GLY A 192 5.84 -0.68 26.48
C GLY A 192 4.39 -1.07 26.24
N GLN A 193 3.80 -0.69 25.10
CA GLN A 193 2.43 -1.04 24.77
C GLN A 193 2.25 -2.56 24.53
N ILE A 194 3.26 -3.24 24.00
CA ILE A 194 3.28 -4.71 23.92
C ILE A 194 3.29 -5.34 25.31
N ALA A 195 4.13 -4.84 26.22
CA ALA A 195 4.21 -5.32 27.59
C ALA A 195 2.92 -5.12 28.39
N GLU A 196 2.15 -4.06 28.07
CA GLU A 196 0.82 -3.81 28.63
C GLU A 196 -0.30 -4.66 27.99
N GLY A 197 0.03 -5.52 26.99
CA GLY A 197 -0.95 -6.39 26.31
C GLY A 197 -1.85 -5.67 25.31
N LYS A 198 -1.56 -4.42 24.93
CA LYS A 198 -2.37 -3.64 23.96
C LYS A 198 -2.38 -4.25 22.56
N PHE A 199 -1.34 -5.00 22.23
CA PHE A 199 -1.17 -5.71 20.97
C PHE A 199 -1.47 -7.19 21.05
N ASP A 200 -2.04 -7.66 22.15
CA ASP A 200 -2.41 -9.07 22.29
C ASP A 200 -3.52 -9.44 21.31
N SER A 201 -3.44 -10.67 20.82
CA SER A 201 -4.44 -11.15 19.88
C SER A 201 -5.79 -11.36 20.58
N LYS A 202 -6.84 -10.81 19.99
CA LYS A 202 -8.23 -11.13 20.33
C LYS A 202 -8.82 -12.22 19.40
N ALA A 203 -8.06 -12.65 18.41
CA ALA A 203 -8.47 -13.68 17.46
C ALA A 203 -8.15 -15.09 17.99
N LEU A 204 -9.01 -16.06 17.65
CA LEU A 204 -8.85 -17.47 18.06
C LEU A 204 -7.55 -18.12 17.56
N ASN A 205 -6.96 -17.59 16.51
CA ASN A 205 -5.69 -18.08 15.94
C ASN A 205 -4.44 -17.49 16.62
N GLY A 206 -4.59 -16.69 17.66
CA GLY A 206 -3.48 -16.09 18.40
C GLY A 206 -2.70 -15.00 17.63
N LYS A 207 -3.16 -14.56 16.43
CA LYS A 207 -2.48 -13.58 15.60
C LYS A 207 -3.04 -12.19 15.82
N SER A 208 -2.17 -11.22 16.05
CA SER A 208 -2.53 -9.80 16.15
C SER A 208 -2.16 -9.08 14.85
N GLN A 209 -3.16 -8.71 14.07
CA GLN A 209 -2.95 -7.95 12.84
C GLN A 209 -2.32 -6.58 13.13
N ALA A 210 -2.77 -5.92 14.20
CA ALA A 210 -2.20 -4.64 14.61
C ALA A 210 -0.71 -4.77 14.93
N ARG A 211 -0.32 -5.82 15.69
CA ARG A 211 1.09 -6.08 15.97
C ARG A 211 1.90 -6.31 14.69
N THR A 212 1.38 -7.11 13.76
CA THR A 212 2.05 -7.35 12.47
C THR A 212 2.29 -6.05 11.69
N GLN A 213 1.32 -5.15 11.66
CA GLN A 213 1.43 -3.85 10.98
C GLN A 213 2.48 -2.96 11.63
N PHE A 214 2.46 -2.84 12.96
CA PHE A 214 3.41 -2.02 13.70
C PHE A 214 4.84 -2.57 13.63
N GLU A 215 5.01 -3.88 13.77
CA GLU A 215 6.33 -4.52 13.59
C GLU A 215 6.85 -4.32 12.16
N GLY A 216 6.01 -4.49 11.14
CA GLY A 216 6.40 -4.27 9.75
C GLY A 216 6.84 -2.83 9.47
N ALA A 217 6.12 -1.85 10.03
CA ALA A 217 6.45 -0.44 9.91
C ALA A 217 7.81 -0.12 10.55
N LEU A 218 8.04 -0.60 11.78
CA LEU A 218 9.30 -0.37 12.49
C LEU A 218 10.48 -1.09 11.82
N LEU A 219 10.28 -2.35 11.39
CA LEU A 219 11.32 -3.11 10.71
C LEU A 219 11.76 -2.46 9.39
N SER A 220 10.85 -1.79 8.69
CA SER A 220 11.21 -1.08 7.44
C SER A 220 12.28 0.00 7.65
N LEU A 221 12.39 0.54 8.85
CA LEU A 221 13.43 1.51 9.24
C LEU A 221 14.66 0.81 9.83
N LEU A 222 14.44 -0.20 10.70
CA LEU A 222 15.54 -0.90 11.36
C LEU A 222 16.44 -1.66 10.38
N ILE A 223 15.87 -2.17 9.27
CA ILE A 223 16.68 -2.84 8.23
C ILE A 223 17.76 -1.92 7.68
N SER A 224 17.48 -0.62 7.55
CA SER A 224 18.44 0.39 7.10
C SER A 224 19.38 0.86 8.21
N SER A 225 18.85 1.06 9.43
CA SER A 225 19.59 1.74 10.51
C SER A 225 20.29 0.79 11.46
N ASP A 226 19.69 -0.35 11.79
CA ASP A 226 20.21 -1.37 12.72
C ASP A 226 19.66 -2.76 12.33
N PRO A 227 20.27 -3.42 11.31
CA PRO A 227 19.84 -4.75 10.86
C PRO A 227 19.93 -5.84 11.96
N ASP A 228 20.85 -5.68 12.91
CA ASP A 228 21.01 -6.62 14.02
C ASP A 228 19.85 -6.51 15.01
N GLU A 229 19.38 -5.30 15.29
CA GLU A 229 18.14 -5.10 16.07
C GLU A 229 16.92 -5.65 15.32
N ALA A 230 16.82 -5.42 14.00
CA ALA A 230 15.75 -5.99 13.18
C ALA A 230 15.70 -7.52 13.32
N SER A 231 16.86 -8.19 13.24
CA SER A 231 16.97 -9.66 13.41
C SER A 231 16.62 -10.10 14.82
N ARG A 232 17.13 -9.43 15.85
CA ARG A 232 16.82 -9.73 17.25
C ARG A 232 15.34 -9.56 17.56
N ARG A 233 14.73 -8.53 17.02
CA ARG A 233 13.30 -8.23 17.22
C ARG A 233 12.41 -9.31 16.58
N LEU A 234 12.66 -9.66 15.33
CA LEU A 234 11.97 -10.79 14.68
C LEU A 234 12.19 -12.10 15.40
N GLY A 235 13.38 -12.39 15.84
CA GLY A 235 13.73 -13.61 16.54
C GLY A 235 12.94 -13.86 17.84
N LYS A 236 12.38 -12.82 18.46
CA LYS A 236 11.52 -12.92 19.64
C LYS A 236 10.09 -13.39 19.30
N LEU A 237 9.71 -13.39 18.02
CA LEU A 237 8.36 -13.72 17.58
C LEU A 237 8.27 -15.20 17.16
N PRO A 238 7.09 -15.83 17.27
CA PRO A 238 6.83 -17.13 16.68
C PRO A 238 7.11 -17.15 15.17
N GLU A 239 7.60 -18.28 14.65
CA GLU A 239 8.01 -18.43 13.25
C GLU A 239 6.93 -17.99 12.25
N GLU A 240 5.68 -18.41 12.48
CA GLU A 240 4.56 -18.05 11.60
C GLU A 240 4.29 -16.54 11.57
N GLN A 241 4.50 -15.82 12.68
CA GLN A 241 4.34 -14.37 12.72
C GLN A 241 5.49 -13.67 12.01
N ARG A 242 6.72 -14.21 12.08
CA ARG A 242 7.88 -13.63 11.34
C ARG A 242 7.62 -13.60 9.84
N GLY A 243 7.12 -14.70 9.28
CA GLY A 243 6.82 -14.78 7.85
C GLY A 243 5.73 -13.81 7.41
N GLU A 244 4.71 -13.55 8.25
CA GLU A 244 3.68 -12.54 7.95
C GLU A 244 4.24 -11.13 7.97
N ILE A 245 5.09 -10.81 8.95
CA ILE A 245 5.73 -9.51 9.07
C ILE A 245 6.69 -9.26 7.89
N LEU A 246 7.49 -10.26 7.52
CA LEU A 246 8.43 -10.16 6.40
C LEU A 246 7.75 -9.99 5.04
N LYS A 247 6.46 -10.29 4.94
CA LYS A 247 5.61 -10.02 3.76
C LYS A 247 4.84 -8.69 3.86
N HIS A 248 5.08 -7.90 4.91
CA HIS A 248 4.38 -6.64 5.08
C HIS A 248 4.71 -5.64 3.97
N HIS A 249 3.71 -4.88 3.52
CA HIS A 249 3.83 -3.97 2.38
C HIS A 249 4.92 -2.88 2.56
N GLU A 250 5.19 -2.44 3.79
CA GLU A 250 6.26 -1.47 4.07
C GLU A 250 7.64 -2.02 3.66
N LEU A 251 7.85 -3.34 3.82
CA LEU A 251 9.11 -3.99 3.42
C LEU A 251 9.24 -4.14 1.90
N SER A 252 8.15 -3.94 1.15
CA SER A 252 8.21 -3.83 -0.31
C SER A 252 8.68 -2.45 -0.79
N ASN A 253 8.72 -1.45 0.11
CA ASN A 253 9.09 -0.06 -0.17
C ASN A 253 10.53 0.27 0.24
N LEU A 254 11.34 -0.73 0.57
CA LEU A 254 12.73 -0.53 0.95
C LEU A 254 13.53 0.13 -0.18
N LYS A 255 14.52 0.92 0.21
CA LYS A 255 15.47 1.50 -0.74
C LYS A 255 16.38 0.42 -1.32
N GLU A 256 16.98 0.72 -2.46
CA GLU A 256 17.84 -0.24 -3.16
C GLU A 256 19.03 -0.70 -2.32
N GLU A 257 19.63 0.21 -1.52
CA GLU A 257 20.73 -0.08 -0.60
C GLU A 257 20.32 -1.08 0.50
N ASP A 258 19.04 -1.17 0.86
CA ASP A 258 18.55 -2.01 1.96
C ASP A 258 18.16 -3.43 1.50
N HIS A 259 18.05 -3.67 0.20
CA HIS A 259 17.61 -4.96 -0.35
C HIS A 259 18.47 -6.14 0.11
N SER A 260 19.79 -5.96 0.22
CA SER A 260 20.69 -7.04 0.65
C SER A 260 20.50 -7.37 2.13
N ALA A 261 20.31 -6.35 2.99
CA ALA A 261 20.04 -6.53 4.41
C ALA A 261 18.68 -7.22 4.63
N PHE A 262 17.67 -6.81 3.87
CA PHE A 262 16.35 -7.45 3.89
C PHE A 262 16.42 -8.92 3.47
N ALA A 263 17.12 -9.23 2.37
CA ALA A 263 17.24 -10.61 1.91
C ALA A 263 17.97 -11.50 2.92
N LYS A 264 19.02 -10.97 3.58
CA LYS A 264 19.70 -11.67 4.69
C LYS A 264 18.72 -11.95 5.81
N LEU A 265 17.96 -10.95 6.25
CA LEU A 265 16.97 -11.08 7.31
C LEU A 265 15.91 -12.14 6.97
N VAL A 266 15.38 -12.15 5.73
CA VAL A 266 14.43 -13.17 5.27
C VAL A 266 15.04 -14.56 5.32
N ARG A 267 16.27 -14.75 4.84
CA ARG A 267 16.97 -16.05 4.86
C ARG A 267 17.19 -16.59 6.27
N GLU A 268 17.46 -15.70 7.23
CA GLU A 268 17.71 -16.07 8.62
C GLU A 268 16.44 -16.33 9.42
N GLN A 269 15.35 -15.59 9.16
CA GLN A 269 14.19 -15.51 10.05
C GLN A 269 12.92 -16.15 9.50
N ALA A 270 12.77 -16.28 8.17
CA ALA A 270 11.60 -16.90 7.57
C ALA A 270 11.74 -18.43 7.44
N SER A 271 10.61 -19.14 7.52
CA SER A 271 10.56 -20.57 7.19
C SER A 271 10.85 -20.78 5.69
N GLU A 272 11.34 -21.96 5.33
CA GLU A 272 11.61 -22.32 3.92
C GLU A 272 10.40 -22.13 3.01
N LYS A 273 9.20 -22.31 3.54
CA LYS A 273 7.94 -22.10 2.81
C LYS A 273 7.66 -20.63 2.54
N GLU A 274 8.07 -19.73 3.42
CA GLU A 274 7.72 -18.29 3.37
C GLU A 274 8.79 -17.44 2.72
N LYS A 275 10.07 -17.89 2.72
CA LYS A 275 11.18 -17.17 2.07
C LYS A 275 10.86 -16.74 0.62
N PRO A 276 10.33 -17.62 -0.25
CA PRO A 276 10.03 -17.25 -1.63
C PRO A 276 9.02 -16.10 -1.73
N ASP A 277 7.99 -16.14 -0.93
CA ASP A 277 6.96 -15.11 -0.90
C ASP A 277 7.51 -13.78 -0.36
N ALA A 278 8.29 -13.81 0.72
CA ALA A 278 8.87 -12.61 1.31
C ALA A 278 9.85 -11.91 0.35
N LEU A 279 10.78 -12.66 -0.27
CA LEU A 279 11.72 -12.12 -1.26
C LEU A 279 11.02 -11.65 -2.54
N GLY A 280 9.88 -12.23 -2.87
CA GLY A 280 9.09 -11.86 -4.05
C GLY A 280 8.29 -10.56 -3.88
N GLN A 281 8.01 -10.11 -2.67
CA GLN A 281 7.19 -8.90 -2.45
C GLN A 281 7.82 -7.62 -3.03
N PRO A 282 9.11 -7.28 -2.74
CA PRO A 282 9.77 -6.15 -3.39
C PRO A 282 9.79 -6.26 -4.91
N ALA A 283 10.00 -7.48 -5.43
CA ALA A 283 10.05 -7.72 -6.87
C ALA A 283 8.71 -7.46 -7.57
N ALA A 284 7.59 -7.84 -6.95
CA ALA A 284 6.26 -7.55 -7.48
C ALA A 284 6.04 -6.03 -7.60
N LYS A 285 6.43 -5.27 -6.60
CA LYS A 285 6.35 -3.81 -6.60
C LYS A 285 7.29 -3.18 -7.63
N LEU A 286 8.55 -3.59 -7.67
CA LEU A 286 9.52 -3.11 -8.67
C LEU A 286 9.05 -3.38 -10.09
N ALA A 287 8.53 -4.58 -10.38
CA ALA A 287 7.97 -4.90 -11.68
C ALA A 287 6.79 -4.01 -12.05
N SER A 288 5.91 -3.75 -11.09
CA SER A 288 4.72 -2.91 -11.25
C SER A 288 5.08 -1.46 -11.59
N GLU A 289 6.04 -0.88 -10.88
CA GLU A 289 6.39 0.55 -10.95
C GLU A 289 7.49 0.85 -11.98
N LYS A 290 8.53 0.01 -12.05
CA LYS A 290 9.74 0.26 -12.83
C LYS A 290 9.98 -0.77 -13.95
N GLY A 291 9.25 -1.89 -13.97
CA GLY A 291 9.37 -2.93 -14.99
C GLY A 291 10.40 -4.01 -14.66
N TYR A 292 10.59 -4.94 -15.60
CA TYR A 292 11.37 -6.17 -15.39
C TYR A 292 12.88 -5.96 -15.25
N ALA A 293 13.44 -4.90 -15.85
CA ALA A 293 14.87 -4.61 -15.73
C ALA A 293 15.28 -4.35 -14.28
N GLU A 294 14.44 -3.64 -13.52
CA GLU A 294 14.72 -3.36 -12.12
C GLU A 294 14.61 -4.62 -11.24
N VAL A 295 13.74 -5.56 -11.60
CA VAL A 295 13.67 -6.85 -10.89
C VAL A 295 14.95 -7.67 -11.13
N ALA A 296 15.51 -7.65 -12.35
CA ALA A 296 16.78 -8.29 -12.62
C ALA A 296 17.91 -7.69 -11.75
N ALA A 297 17.98 -6.35 -11.67
CA ALA A 297 18.93 -5.66 -10.80
C ALA A 297 18.73 -5.99 -9.31
N TYR A 298 17.48 -6.10 -8.86
CA TYR A 298 17.15 -6.56 -7.50
C TYR A 298 17.70 -7.95 -7.22
N MET A 299 17.46 -8.92 -8.12
CA MET A 299 17.97 -10.29 -7.97
C MET A 299 19.50 -10.36 -7.89
N GLU A 300 20.21 -9.52 -8.64
CA GLU A 300 21.67 -9.41 -8.56
C GLU A 300 22.13 -8.80 -7.22
N ARG A 301 21.48 -7.70 -6.78
CA ARG A 301 21.82 -7.06 -5.48
C ARG A 301 21.71 -8.02 -4.29
N ILE A 302 20.64 -8.83 -4.26
CA ILE A 302 20.43 -9.80 -3.18
C ILE A 302 21.18 -11.12 -3.40
N GLN A 303 21.89 -11.28 -4.50
CA GLN A 303 22.57 -12.53 -4.90
C GLN A 303 21.59 -13.72 -4.83
N ALA A 304 20.44 -13.58 -5.52
CA ALA A 304 19.38 -14.56 -5.49
C ALA A 304 19.83 -15.94 -6.01
N THR A 305 19.57 -17.00 -5.24
CA THR A 305 19.79 -18.39 -5.67
C THR A 305 18.82 -18.75 -6.81
N GLU A 306 19.06 -19.84 -7.50
CA GLU A 306 18.20 -20.32 -8.60
C GLU A 306 16.75 -20.52 -8.13
N ALA A 307 16.54 -21.14 -6.97
CA ALA A 307 15.22 -21.34 -6.38
C ALA A 307 14.53 -20.02 -6.00
N GLU A 308 15.27 -19.05 -5.46
CA GLU A 308 14.77 -17.72 -5.14
C GLU A 308 14.40 -16.94 -6.42
N ARG A 309 15.23 -17.04 -7.49
CA ARG A 309 14.96 -16.40 -8.79
C ARG A 309 13.62 -16.87 -9.37
N ALA A 310 13.33 -18.18 -9.35
CA ALA A 310 12.07 -18.72 -9.87
C ALA A 310 10.84 -18.15 -9.12
N ALA A 311 10.94 -17.99 -7.81
CA ALA A 311 9.88 -17.40 -7.01
C ALA A 311 9.72 -15.90 -7.23
N ILE A 312 10.84 -15.17 -7.28
CA ILE A 312 10.89 -13.73 -7.55
C ILE A 312 10.30 -13.42 -8.92
N VAL A 313 10.67 -14.18 -9.94
CA VAL A 313 10.14 -14.06 -11.31
C VAL A 313 8.61 -14.24 -11.33
N THR A 314 8.11 -15.25 -10.62
CA THR A 314 6.66 -15.51 -10.52
C THR A 314 5.94 -14.33 -9.89
N ARG A 315 6.46 -13.77 -8.80
CA ARG A 315 5.87 -12.61 -8.12
C ARG A 315 5.96 -11.33 -8.94
N ALA A 316 7.07 -11.10 -9.62
CA ALA A 316 7.24 -9.96 -10.53
C ALA A 316 6.24 -10.01 -11.69
N ALA A 317 6.02 -11.19 -12.28
CA ALA A 317 5.01 -11.40 -13.31
C ALA A 317 3.60 -11.04 -12.83
N GLN A 318 3.23 -11.49 -11.62
CA GLN A 318 1.95 -11.16 -10.97
C GLN A 318 1.81 -9.63 -10.79
N GLY A 319 2.79 -8.97 -10.19
CA GLY A 319 2.76 -7.53 -9.95
C GLY A 319 2.63 -6.72 -11.24
N ARG A 320 3.43 -7.03 -12.25
CA ARG A 320 3.43 -6.31 -13.54
C ARG A 320 2.13 -6.48 -14.30
N LEU A 321 1.68 -7.72 -14.50
CA LEU A 321 0.47 -8.00 -15.28
C LEU A 321 -0.79 -7.53 -14.56
N SER A 322 -0.85 -7.62 -13.24
CA SER A 322 -1.94 -7.05 -12.44
C SER A 322 -2.05 -5.53 -12.66
N THR A 323 -0.93 -4.81 -12.59
CA THR A 323 -0.91 -3.36 -12.82
C THR A 323 -1.35 -2.99 -14.24
N LEU A 324 -0.89 -3.71 -15.24
CA LEU A 324 -1.33 -3.50 -16.62
C LEU A 324 -2.82 -3.75 -16.79
N ASN A 325 -3.35 -4.81 -16.17
CA ASN A 325 -4.76 -5.18 -16.24
C ASN A 325 -5.70 -4.15 -15.60
N HIS A 326 -5.23 -3.35 -14.63
CA HIS A 326 -6.00 -2.22 -14.09
C HIS A 326 -6.21 -1.10 -15.10
N SER A 327 -5.28 -0.93 -16.03
CA SER A 327 -5.35 0.13 -17.04
C SER A 327 -6.07 -0.30 -18.31
N ALA A 328 -5.85 -1.54 -18.76
CA ALA A 328 -6.49 -2.16 -19.91
C ALA A 328 -6.34 -3.69 -19.85
N PRO A 329 -7.23 -4.47 -20.48
CA PRO A 329 -7.08 -5.94 -20.55
C PRO A 329 -5.71 -6.33 -21.09
N VAL A 330 -5.02 -7.21 -20.36
CA VAL A 330 -3.71 -7.73 -20.78
C VAL A 330 -3.82 -8.54 -22.06
N THR A 331 -2.88 -8.31 -22.95
CA THR A 331 -2.79 -8.97 -24.27
C THR A 331 -1.78 -10.11 -24.26
N SER A 332 -1.84 -11.00 -25.28
CA SER A 332 -0.83 -12.05 -25.47
C SER A 332 0.58 -11.47 -25.62
N VAL A 333 0.74 -10.31 -26.28
CA VAL A 333 2.06 -9.67 -26.45
C VAL A 333 2.73 -9.39 -25.10
N GLN A 334 1.96 -8.88 -24.13
CA GLN A 334 2.49 -8.59 -22.78
C GLN A 334 2.82 -9.88 -22.00
N ILE A 335 2.05 -10.95 -22.23
CA ILE A 335 2.35 -12.26 -21.64
C ILE A 335 3.61 -12.86 -22.29
N ASP A 336 3.77 -12.75 -23.61
CA ASP A 336 4.95 -13.25 -24.32
C ASP A 336 6.22 -12.51 -23.91
N GLU A 337 6.14 -11.19 -23.71
CA GLU A 337 7.22 -10.37 -23.12
C GLU A 337 7.60 -10.89 -21.73
N MET A 338 6.62 -11.06 -20.86
CA MET A 338 6.81 -11.62 -19.51
C MET A 338 7.44 -13.00 -19.56
N ARG A 339 6.95 -13.91 -20.42
CA ARG A 339 7.46 -15.28 -20.57
C ARG A 339 8.92 -15.29 -21.05
N THR A 340 9.25 -14.45 -22.05
CA THR A 340 10.61 -14.30 -22.57
C THR A 340 11.57 -13.84 -21.47
N TRP A 341 11.17 -12.83 -20.70
CA TRP A 341 11.94 -12.35 -19.57
C TRP A 341 12.08 -13.43 -18.47
N ALA A 342 10.98 -14.11 -18.13
CA ALA A 342 10.98 -15.16 -17.10
C ALA A 342 11.94 -16.31 -17.47
N ALA A 343 11.90 -16.78 -18.71
CA ALA A 343 12.79 -17.82 -19.20
C ALA A 343 14.28 -17.40 -19.18
N ALA A 344 14.56 -16.11 -19.42
CA ALA A 344 15.92 -15.58 -19.34
C ALA A 344 16.44 -15.46 -17.89
N GLN A 345 15.57 -15.17 -16.90
CA GLN A 345 15.96 -14.97 -15.52
C GLN A 345 15.95 -16.25 -14.67
N ALA A 346 15.01 -17.15 -14.95
CA ALA A 346 14.81 -18.42 -14.23
C ALA A 346 14.23 -19.46 -15.21
N PRO A 347 15.06 -20.13 -16.02
CA PRO A 347 14.62 -21.09 -17.01
C PRO A 347 13.70 -22.16 -16.42
N GLY A 348 12.56 -22.42 -17.06
CA GLY A 348 11.54 -23.38 -16.61
C GLY A 348 10.50 -22.80 -15.64
N SER A 349 10.60 -21.53 -15.25
CA SER A 349 9.60 -20.86 -14.38
C SER A 349 8.48 -20.17 -15.16
N GLU A 350 8.61 -19.99 -16.48
CA GLU A 350 7.72 -19.19 -17.32
C GLU A 350 6.27 -19.70 -17.34
N ASP A 351 6.06 -21.01 -17.31
CA ASP A 351 4.72 -21.59 -17.32
C ASP A 351 4.00 -21.41 -15.97
N LYS A 352 4.72 -21.62 -14.87
CA LYS A 352 4.21 -21.33 -13.53
C LYS A 352 3.90 -19.86 -13.35
N ALA A 353 4.81 -18.97 -13.78
CA ALA A 353 4.61 -17.53 -13.73
C ALA A 353 3.39 -17.10 -14.56
N THR A 354 3.20 -17.70 -15.76
CA THR A 354 2.03 -17.45 -16.60
C THR A 354 0.73 -17.85 -15.89
N GLY A 355 0.65 -19.08 -15.40
CA GLY A 355 -0.53 -19.57 -14.70
C GLY A 355 -0.89 -18.74 -13.48
N LYS A 356 0.12 -18.35 -12.69
CA LYS A 356 -0.08 -17.57 -11.47
C LYS A 356 -0.51 -16.13 -11.77
N ALA A 357 0.13 -15.46 -12.73
CA ALA A 357 -0.24 -14.11 -13.13
C ALA A 357 -1.66 -14.05 -13.72
N LEU A 358 -2.03 -15.01 -14.57
CA LEU A 358 -3.38 -15.12 -15.12
C LEU A 358 -4.43 -15.41 -14.03
N SER A 359 -4.08 -16.22 -13.02
CA SER A 359 -4.94 -16.48 -11.86
C SER A 359 -5.26 -15.21 -11.07
N ASP A 360 -4.26 -14.34 -10.84
CA ASP A 360 -4.46 -13.08 -10.13
C ASP A 360 -5.26 -12.07 -10.97
N MET A 361 -5.04 -12.04 -12.29
CA MET A 361 -5.81 -11.22 -13.23
C MET A 361 -7.28 -11.62 -13.32
N ALA A 362 -7.61 -12.86 -13.01
CA ALA A 362 -8.98 -13.36 -13.05
C ALA A 362 -9.95 -12.65 -12.06
N GLY A 363 -9.40 -11.85 -11.12
CA GLY A 363 -10.18 -11.03 -10.18
C GLY A 363 -10.97 -11.84 -9.16
N PHE A 364 -11.59 -11.12 -8.22
CA PHE A 364 -12.34 -11.75 -7.14
C PHE A 364 -13.81 -12.07 -7.50
N ASP A 365 -14.43 -11.26 -8.39
CA ASP A 365 -15.88 -11.37 -8.64
C ASP A 365 -16.31 -10.93 -10.05
N ASP A 366 -15.40 -10.77 -10.99
CA ASP A 366 -15.69 -10.36 -12.36
C ASP A 366 -15.60 -11.55 -13.33
N ARG A 367 -16.76 -12.07 -13.73
CA ARG A 367 -16.84 -13.17 -14.72
C ARG A 367 -16.13 -12.85 -16.03
N LYS A 368 -16.09 -11.58 -16.45
CA LYS A 368 -15.43 -11.19 -17.71
C LYS A 368 -13.91 -11.31 -17.57
N GLN A 369 -13.35 -10.86 -16.45
CA GLN A 369 -11.92 -10.98 -16.17
C GLN A 369 -11.52 -12.46 -16.08
N PHE A 370 -12.31 -13.28 -15.35
CA PHE A 370 -12.08 -14.72 -15.30
C PHE A 370 -12.11 -15.36 -16.68
N THR A 371 -13.13 -15.06 -17.50
CA THR A 371 -13.29 -15.64 -18.85
C THR A 371 -12.08 -15.30 -19.74
N ASN A 372 -11.61 -14.06 -19.71
CA ASN A 372 -10.45 -13.65 -20.49
C ASN A 372 -9.16 -14.35 -20.01
N ALA A 373 -8.93 -14.39 -18.70
CA ALA A 373 -7.75 -15.06 -18.13
C ALA A 373 -7.77 -16.58 -18.41
N ALA A 374 -8.93 -17.22 -18.26
CA ALA A 374 -9.12 -18.66 -18.56
C ALA A 374 -8.88 -18.98 -20.03
N LYS A 375 -9.35 -18.11 -20.95
CA LYS A 375 -9.08 -18.25 -22.39
C LYS A 375 -7.57 -18.19 -22.68
N LEU A 376 -6.87 -17.20 -22.11
CA LEU A 376 -5.41 -17.08 -22.28
C LEU A 376 -4.69 -18.28 -21.68
N ALA A 377 -5.05 -18.72 -20.46
CA ALA A 377 -4.45 -19.89 -19.83
C ALA A 377 -4.62 -21.16 -20.72
N GLY A 378 -5.79 -21.36 -21.31
CA GLY A 378 -6.05 -22.45 -22.25
C GLY A 378 -5.20 -22.35 -23.51
N GLN A 379 -5.08 -21.16 -24.10
CA GLN A 379 -4.25 -20.93 -25.30
C GLN A 379 -2.75 -21.22 -25.04
N TYR A 380 -2.22 -20.74 -23.92
CA TYR A 380 -0.81 -20.99 -23.57
C TYR A 380 -0.57 -22.45 -23.22
N HIS A 381 -1.51 -23.12 -22.55
CA HIS A 381 -1.43 -24.57 -22.32
C HIS A 381 -1.43 -25.36 -23.63
N GLU A 382 -2.31 -25.01 -24.57
CA GLU A 382 -2.37 -25.67 -25.88
C GLU A 382 -1.07 -25.50 -26.69
N SER A 383 -0.48 -24.29 -26.63
CA SER A 383 0.74 -23.98 -27.39
C SER A 383 2.01 -24.60 -26.78
N THR A 384 2.10 -24.68 -25.45
CA THR A 384 3.30 -25.21 -24.75
C THR A 384 3.19 -26.69 -24.43
N GLY A 385 1.99 -27.19 -24.31
CA GLY A 385 1.74 -28.57 -23.86
C GLY A 385 1.99 -28.82 -22.38
N ASN A 386 2.28 -27.79 -21.59
CA ASN A 386 2.64 -27.92 -20.18
C ASN A 386 1.42 -27.68 -19.27
N ASP A 387 1.06 -28.70 -18.49
CA ASP A 387 -0.07 -28.68 -17.57
C ASP A 387 0.13 -27.70 -16.38
N GLU A 388 1.35 -27.23 -16.15
CA GLU A 388 1.64 -26.33 -15.03
C GLU A 388 0.90 -25.01 -15.15
N ILE A 389 0.67 -24.51 -16.36
CA ILE A 389 -0.12 -23.30 -16.61
C ILE A 389 -1.53 -23.47 -16.06
N LEU A 390 -2.23 -24.56 -16.44
CA LEU A 390 -3.61 -24.79 -16.01
C LEU A 390 -3.70 -25.17 -14.53
N THR A 391 -2.79 -26.01 -14.03
CA THR A 391 -2.81 -26.41 -12.61
C THR A 391 -2.61 -25.19 -11.72
N THR A 392 -1.69 -24.28 -12.09
CA THR A 392 -1.41 -23.06 -11.34
C THR A 392 -2.54 -22.05 -11.46
N PHE A 393 -3.11 -21.86 -12.65
CA PHE A 393 -4.26 -20.98 -12.86
C PHE A 393 -5.47 -21.42 -12.04
N LEU A 394 -5.79 -22.72 -12.08
CA LEU A 394 -6.95 -23.30 -11.40
C LEU A 394 -6.79 -23.46 -9.88
N ASP A 395 -5.61 -23.21 -9.33
CA ASP A 395 -5.39 -23.15 -7.89
C ASP A 395 -5.86 -21.82 -7.27
N GLY A 396 -6.12 -20.82 -8.10
CA GLY A 396 -6.56 -19.50 -7.68
C GLY A 396 -7.97 -19.45 -7.12
N TRP A 397 -8.26 -18.40 -6.37
CA TRP A 397 -9.57 -18.22 -5.74
C TRP A 397 -10.69 -18.01 -6.76
N ALA A 398 -10.45 -17.24 -7.82
CA ALA A 398 -11.43 -16.97 -8.87
C ALA A 398 -11.93 -18.26 -9.55
N ALA A 399 -11.08 -19.28 -9.68
CA ALA A 399 -11.45 -20.58 -10.22
C ALA A 399 -12.53 -21.29 -9.36
N ARG A 400 -12.47 -21.13 -8.04
CA ARG A 400 -13.46 -21.70 -7.11
C ARG A 400 -14.83 -21.04 -7.23
N SER A 401 -14.88 -19.77 -7.58
CA SER A 401 -16.13 -19.01 -7.81
C SER A 401 -16.71 -19.29 -9.19
N ASN A 402 -15.92 -19.79 -10.15
CA ASN A 402 -16.31 -20.08 -11.52
C ASN A 402 -16.21 -21.60 -11.84
N LYS A 403 -16.83 -22.43 -11.00
CA LYS A 403 -16.65 -23.90 -10.98
C LYS A 403 -16.88 -24.58 -12.31
N GLU A 404 -17.91 -24.22 -13.07
CA GLU A 404 -18.28 -24.85 -14.34
C GLU A 404 -17.16 -24.66 -15.39
N ALA A 405 -16.77 -23.40 -15.63
CA ALA A 405 -15.70 -23.09 -16.57
C ALA A 405 -14.36 -23.65 -16.11
N SER A 406 -14.13 -23.70 -14.80
CA SER A 406 -12.91 -24.30 -14.22
C SER A 406 -12.86 -25.81 -14.43
N ARG A 407 -13.98 -26.54 -14.35
CA ARG A 407 -14.05 -27.97 -14.67
C ARG A 407 -13.76 -28.22 -16.14
N GLU A 408 -14.34 -27.42 -17.04
CA GLU A 408 -14.07 -27.52 -18.46
C GLU A 408 -12.58 -27.34 -18.78
N LEU A 409 -11.96 -26.30 -18.18
CA LEU A 409 -10.55 -26.03 -18.36
C LEU A 409 -9.68 -27.13 -17.74
N ALA A 410 -10.03 -27.63 -16.56
CA ALA A 410 -9.34 -28.76 -15.91
C ALA A 410 -9.39 -30.04 -16.74
N GLY A 411 -10.46 -30.25 -17.52
CA GLY A 411 -10.58 -31.36 -18.48
C GLY A 411 -9.50 -31.37 -19.57
N LYS A 412 -8.88 -30.22 -19.85
CA LYS A 412 -7.78 -30.08 -20.83
C LYS A 412 -6.42 -30.50 -20.29
N ILE A 413 -6.24 -30.69 -18.97
CA ILE A 413 -5.00 -31.14 -18.34
C ILE A 413 -4.69 -32.56 -18.87
N ARG A 414 -3.48 -32.76 -19.39
CA ARG A 414 -3.06 -33.99 -20.05
C ARG A 414 -2.73 -35.11 -19.06
N ASP A 415 -2.03 -34.77 -17.97
CA ASP A 415 -1.72 -35.69 -16.90
C ASP A 415 -2.99 -36.10 -16.13
N GLU A 416 -3.36 -37.38 -16.19
CA GLU A 416 -4.59 -37.88 -15.59
C GLU A 416 -4.63 -37.70 -14.07
N LYS A 417 -3.49 -37.85 -13.40
CA LYS A 417 -3.39 -37.72 -11.95
C LYS A 417 -3.60 -36.25 -11.52
N LYS A 418 -2.90 -35.32 -12.19
CA LYS A 418 -3.05 -33.89 -11.97
C LYS A 418 -4.48 -33.43 -12.28
N ARG A 419 -5.05 -33.90 -13.40
CA ARG A 419 -6.44 -33.60 -13.79
C ARG A 419 -7.44 -34.03 -12.71
N ALA A 420 -7.32 -35.27 -12.21
CA ALA A 420 -8.18 -35.78 -11.18
C ALA A 420 -8.05 -34.99 -9.87
N GLU A 421 -6.84 -34.60 -9.50
CA GLU A 421 -6.57 -33.80 -8.30
C GLU A 421 -7.18 -32.40 -8.41
N VAL A 422 -7.03 -31.73 -9.56
CA VAL A 422 -7.60 -30.40 -9.79
C VAL A 422 -9.13 -30.47 -9.81
N LEU A 423 -9.74 -31.47 -10.47
CA LEU A 423 -11.21 -31.63 -10.52
C LEU A 423 -11.86 -31.82 -9.15
N LYS A 424 -11.15 -32.45 -8.18
CA LYS A 424 -11.66 -32.56 -6.81
C LYS A 424 -11.90 -31.21 -6.13
N LYS A 425 -11.17 -30.17 -6.51
CA LYS A 425 -11.33 -28.81 -5.93
C LYS A 425 -12.64 -28.14 -6.34
N PHE A 426 -13.30 -28.64 -7.38
CA PHE A 426 -14.53 -28.08 -7.96
C PHE A 426 -15.78 -28.95 -7.79
N GLN A 427 -15.67 -30.01 -7.03
CA GLN A 427 -16.81 -30.84 -6.59
C GLN A 427 -17.60 -30.17 -5.47
#